data_3eec15bbdaa6afc57e317b145670b2a9
#
_entry.id   3eec15bbdaa6afc57e317b145670b2a9
#
_cell.length_a   1.000
_cell.length_b   1.000
_cell.length_c   1.000
_cell.angle_alpha   90.00
_cell.angle_beta   90.00
_cell.angle_gamma   90.00
#
_symmetry.space_group_name_H-M   'P 1'
#
loop_
_entity.id
_entity.type
_entity.pdbx_description
1 polymer ?
#
loop_
_entity_poly.entity_id
_entity_poly.type
_entity_poly.pdbx_seq_one_letter_code
_entity_poly.pdbx_strand_id
1 'polypeptide(L)'
;QVYDRDYGFDIQFPYERGADYWLVIRCDGRTARVKYNEELIAKRASVAHKRIEKIRDLMNMETVHVALEFGKKHGLKALLLKSRHKLQGLDNDYDYGEWYEMTRPKEEELAAQRETRFAYEPLLSIVIPAYRTPEKYLREMLDSILAQTYRNWEVCVANGSPKGEGAIVSRVMAEYTRKDSRFHVSELGDNLGISGNTNAALRMAKGDFIILADHDDTIPEHALYEVAKTINGHPDCDVIYSDEDKLDMDGGALFDPHFKPDFNPDLLT
;
A
#
# COMPACT_ATOMS: atom_id res chain seq x y z
N GLN A 1 5.27 26.34 20.81
CA GLN A 1 4.01 25.61 20.88
C GLN A 1 4.11 24.49 19.86
N VAL A 2 3.96 23.24 20.31
CA VAL A 2 3.96 22.05 19.43
C VAL A 2 2.51 21.77 19.11
N TYR A 3 2.16 21.74 17.83
CA TYR A 3 0.84 21.33 17.37
C TYR A 3 1.01 20.02 16.60
N ASP A 4 0.28 19.01 17.02
CA ASP A 4 0.07 17.81 16.24
C ASP A 4 -1.04 18.10 15.21
N ARG A 5 -0.70 18.03 13.93
CA ARG A 5 -1.66 18.02 12.84
C ARG A 5 -1.33 16.84 11.95
N ASP A 6 -2.18 15.85 11.96
CA ASP A 6 -2.17 14.73 11.00
C ASP A 6 -0.78 14.04 10.93
N TYR A 7 -0.28 13.58 12.07
CA TYR A 7 1.02 12.88 12.21
C TYR A 7 2.28 13.71 11.89
N GLY A 8 2.16 15.03 11.76
CA GLY A 8 3.28 15.96 11.59
C GLY A 8 3.47 16.87 12.80
N PHE A 9 4.71 17.22 13.12
CA PHE A 9 5.04 18.23 14.11
C PHE A 9 5.31 19.56 13.42
N ASP A 10 4.58 20.62 13.78
CA ASP A 10 4.89 21.99 13.37
C ASP A 10 5.55 22.71 14.55
N ILE A 11 6.86 22.96 14.44
CA ILE A 11 7.66 23.64 15.47
C ILE A 11 7.91 25.05 15.01
N GLN A 12 7.26 26.03 15.65
CA GLN A 12 7.54 27.44 15.44
C GLN A 12 8.60 27.94 16.42
N PHE A 13 9.69 28.50 15.89
CA PHE A 13 10.73 29.16 16.69
C PHE A 13 11.14 30.50 16.04
N PRO A 14 11.61 31.47 16.82
CA PRO A 14 12.11 32.73 16.27
C PRO A 14 13.36 32.42 15.40
N TYR A 15 13.31 32.85 14.14
CA TYR A 15 14.38 32.64 13.19
C TYR A 15 15.25 33.90 13.08
N GLU A 16 16.55 33.73 13.34
CA GLU A 16 17.58 34.78 13.09
C GLU A 16 18.48 34.30 11.97
N ARG A 17 18.66 35.16 10.95
CA ARG A 17 19.50 34.84 9.79
C ARG A 17 20.96 34.66 10.22
N GLY A 18 21.56 33.52 9.85
CA GLY A 18 22.96 33.20 10.17
C GLY A 18 23.15 32.49 11.52
N ALA A 19 22.11 32.25 12.29
CA ALA A 19 22.22 31.47 13.50
C ALA A 19 22.16 29.96 13.18
N ASP A 20 22.91 29.16 13.96
CA ASP A 20 22.85 27.70 13.87
C ASP A 20 21.72 27.15 14.73
N TYR A 21 20.78 26.47 14.10
CA TYR A 21 19.67 25.79 14.76
C TYR A 21 19.84 24.29 14.73
N TRP A 22 19.46 23.63 15.82
CA TRP A 22 19.52 22.19 15.97
C TRP A 22 18.16 21.65 16.42
N LEU A 23 17.61 20.72 15.64
CA LEU A 23 16.52 19.87 16.10
C LEU A 23 17.14 18.76 16.96
N VAL A 24 16.72 18.71 18.23
CA VAL A 24 17.18 17.69 19.17
C VAL A 24 15.98 16.82 19.53
N ILE A 25 16.01 15.57 19.09
CA ILE A 25 15.00 14.57 19.39
C ILE A 25 15.54 13.67 20.49
N ARG A 26 14.78 13.51 21.59
CA ARG A 26 15.10 12.60 22.68
C ARG A 26 14.00 11.56 22.82
N CYS A 27 14.38 10.28 22.74
CA CYS A 27 13.49 9.16 22.94
C CYS A 27 14.27 8.06 23.66
N ASP A 28 13.73 7.51 24.74
CA ASP A 28 14.25 6.39 25.53
C ASP A 28 15.75 6.47 25.85
N GLY A 29 16.19 7.63 26.32
CA GLY A 29 17.59 7.88 26.69
C GLY A 29 18.54 8.07 25.48
N ARG A 30 18.06 7.97 24.28
CA ARG A 30 18.82 8.27 23.04
C ARG A 30 18.55 9.71 22.60
N THR A 31 19.56 10.33 22.03
CA THR A 31 19.45 11.71 21.51
C THR A 31 19.94 11.74 20.07
N ALA A 32 19.10 12.16 19.15
CA ALA A 32 19.45 12.53 17.78
C ALA A 32 19.54 14.05 17.66
N ARG A 33 20.49 14.55 16.89
CA ARG A 33 20.67 15.99 16.59
C ARG A 33 20.73 16.18 15.10
N VAL A 34 19.87 17.02 14.56
CA VAL A 34 19.88 17.41 13.14
C VAL A 34 20.11 18.91 13.05
N LYS A 35 21.17 19.31 12.33
CA LYS A 35 21.44 20.74 12.10
C LYS A 35 20.48 21.26 11.03
N TYR A 36 19.76 22.31 11.38
CA TYR A 36 18.93 23.03 10.43
C TYR A 36 19.83 24.05 9.70
N ASN A 37 19.92 23.98 8.37
CA ASN A 37 20.76 24.87 7.58
C ASN A 37 19.97 25.62 6.49
N GLU A 38 20.59 26.68 5.92
CA GLU A 38 19.98 27.51 4.87
C GLU A 38 19.69 26.77 3.55
N GLU A 39 20.34 25.61 3.29
CA GLU A 39 20.04 24.78 2.11
C GLU A 39 18.63 24.20 2.13
N LEU A 40 18.09 23.89 3.32
CA LEU A 40 16.69 23.49 3.49
C LEU A 40 15.73 24.64 3.11
N ILE A 41 16.11 25.88 3.38
CA ILE A 41 15.32 27.08 3.01
C ILE A 41 15.37 27.31 1.50
N ALA A 42 16.54 27.15 0.90
CA ALA A 42 16.72 27.25 -0.56
C ALA A 42 15.94 26.16 -1.31
N LYS A 43 15.90 24.91 -0.76
CA LYS A 43 15.02 23.85 -1.25
C LYS A 43 13.54 24.24 -1.18
N ARG A 44 13.07 24.86 -0.08
CA ARG A 44 11.69 25.35 0.03
C ARG A 44 11.35 26.40 -1.02
N ALA A 45 12.25 27.31 -1.34
CA ALA A 45 12.05 28.29 -2.41
C ALA A 45 11.98 27.64 -3.80
N SER A 46 12.80 26.62 -4.06
CA SER A 46 12.73 25.78 -5.27
C SER A 46 11.40 25.01 -5.38
N VAL A 47 10.90 24.49 -4.27
CA VAL A 47 9.60 23.82 -4.17
C VAL A 47 8.44 24.77 -4.46
N ALA A 48 8.50 26.00 -3.94
CA ALA A 48 7.50 27.04 -4.24
C ALA A 48 7.46 27.37 -5.75
N HIS A 49 8.61 27.37 -6.42
CA HIS A 49 8.68 27.58 -7.87
C HIS A 49 8.09 26.40 -8.66
N LYS A 50 8.42 25.18 -8.28
CA LYS A 50 7.80 23.95 -8.83
C LYS A 50 6.29 23.90 -8.59
N ARG A 51 5.80 24.43 -7.44
CA ARG A 51 4.36 24.58 -7.16
C ARG A 51 3.67 25.50 -8.15
N ILE A 52 4.25 26.63 -8.46
CA ILE A 52 3.70 27.58 -9.42
C ILE A 52 3.64 26.98 -10.82
N GLU A 53 4.68 26.24 -11.25
CA GLU A 53 4.67 25.51 -12.51
C GLU A 53 3.60 24.44 -12.53
N LYS A 54 3.50 23.62 -11.48
CA LYS A 54 2.48 22.55 -11.36
C LYS A 54 1.04 23.10 -11.31
N ILE A 55 0.82 24.25 -10.68
CA ILE A 55 -0.47 24.96 -10.71
C ILE A 55 -0.76 25.45 -12.14
N ARG A 56 0.25 25.95 -12.87
CA ARG A 56 0.09 26.38 -14.26
C ARG A 56 -0.24 25.20 -15.18
N ASP A 57 0.37 24.04 -14.97
CA ASP A 57 0.09 22.82 -15.73
C ASP A 57 -1.30 22.25 -15.40
N LEU A 58 -1.75 22.35 -14.14
CA LEU A 58 -3.11 22.00 -13.72
C LEU A 58 -4.19 22.95 -14.27
N MET A 59 -3.81 24.16 -14.71
CA MET A 59 -4.71 25.15 -15.33
C MET A 59 -4.80 25.02 -16.86
N ASN A 60 -4.30 23.93 -17.45
CA ASN A 60 -4.53 23.69 -18.87
C ASN A 60 -6.03 23.47 -19.15
N MET A 61 -6.46 23.77 -20.37
CA MET A 61 -7.90 23.73 -20.75
C MET A 61 -8.54 22.36 -20.55
N GLU A 62 -7.78 21.28 -20.67
CA GLU A 62 -8.25 19.90 -20.54
C GLU A 62 -8.55 19.56 -19.07
N THR A 63 -7.65 19.92 -18.16
CA THR A 63 -7.85 19.74 -16.72
C THR A 63 -9.01 20.60 -16.18
N VAL A 64 -9.17 21.81 -16.68
CA VAL A 64 -10.30 22.69 -16.33
C VAL A 64 -11.62 22.08 -16.84
N HIS A 65 -11.63 21.51 -18.05
CA HIS A 65 -12.82 20.87 -18.60
C HIS A 65 -13.24 19.64 -17.78
N VAL A 66 -12.29 18.77 -17.44
CA VAL A 66 -12.53 17.58 -16.57
C VAL A 66 -13.01 18.00 -15.17
N ALA A 67 -12.44 19.07 -14.59
CA ALA A 67 -12.87 19.58 -13.31
C ALA A 67 -14.31 20.14 -13.35
N LEU A 68 -14.67 20.84 -14.41
CA LEU A 68 -16.04 21.36 -14.61
C LEU A 68 -17.06 20.23 -14.82
N GLU A 69 -16.73 19.21 -15.58
CA GLU A 69 -17.55 18.01 -15.77
C GLU A 69 -17.76 17.27 -14.45
N PHE A 70 -16.68 17.08 -13.67
CA PHE A 70 -16.77 16.50 -12.33
C PHE A 70 -17.65 17.33 -11.39
N GLY A 71 -17.48 18.66 -11.41
CA GLY A 71 -18.30 19.57 -10.60
C GLY A 71 -19.79 19.56 -10.98
N LYS A 72 -20.11 19.43 -12.26
CA LYS A 72 -21.50 19.24 -12.75
C LYS A 72 -22.10 17.93 -12.27
N LYS A 73 -21.32 16.84 -12.24
CA LYS A 73 -21.78 15.49 -11.89
C LYS A 73 -21.90 15.26 -10.38
N HIS A 74 -20.98 15.82 -9.60
CA HIS A 74 -20.81 15.53 -8.17
C HIS A 74 -21.00 16.74 -7.25
N GLY A 75 -21.23 17.93 -7.82
CA GLY A 75 -21.48 19.18 -7.09
C GLY A 75 -20.21 19.93 -6.69
N LEU A 76 -20.37 21.24 -6.41
CA LEU A 76 -19.28 22.18 -6.14
C LEU A 76 -18.48 21.81 -4.87
N LYS A 77 -19.14 21.24 -3.85
CA LYS A 77 -18.48 20.77 -2.62
C LYS A 77 -17.51 19.62 -2.88
N ALA A 78 -17.90 18.65 -3.70
CA ALA A 78 -17.05 17.52 -4.06
C ALA A 78 -15.85 17.98 -4.91
N LEU A 79 -16.07 18.94 -5.81
CA LEU A 79 -15.00 19.56 -6.59
C LEU A 79 -14.00 20.29 -5.70
N LEU A 80 -14.48 21.08 -4.74
CA LEU A 80 -13.62 21.81 -3.77
C LEU A 80 -12.84 20.85 -2.86
N LEU A 81 -13.45 19.77 -2.40
CA LEU A 81 -12.78 18.72 -1.62
C LEU A 81 -11.69 18.04 -2.45
N LYS A 82 -12.01 17.62 -3.69
CA LYS A 82 -11.05 16.98 -4.60
C LYS A 82 -9.90 17.93 -4.97
N SER A 83 -10.21 19.21 -5.21
CA SER A 83 -9.18 20.24 -5.47
C SER A 83 -8.31 20.48 -4.26
N ARG A 84 -8.90 20.49 -3.03
CA ARG A 84 -8.14 20.67 -1.79
C ARG A 84 -7.25 19.45 -1.50
N HIS A 85 -7.71 18.21 -1.72
CA HIS A 85 -6.90 17.01 -1.61
C HIS A 85 -5.75 17.00 -2.61
N LYS A 86 -6.02 17.41 -3.87
CA LYS A 86 -5.00 17.52 -4.90
C LYS A 86 -3.97 18.62 -4.62
N LEU A 87 -4.39 19.72 -4.00
CA LEU A 87 -3.52 20.82 -3.55
C LEU A 87 -2.76 20.47 -2.27
N GLN A 88 -3.35 19.69 -1.36
CA GLN A 88 -2.68 19.18 -0.15
C GLN A 88 -1.59 18.17 -0.49
N GLY A 89 -1.78 17.33 -1.51
CA GLY A 89 -0.72 16.48 -2.07
C GLY A 89 0.45 17.25 -2.73
N LEU A 90 0.32 18.58 -2.92
CA LEU A 90 1.42 19.45 -3.31
C LEU A 90 2.32 19.85 -2.13
N ASP A 91 1.92 19.55 -0.89
CA ASP A 91 2.69 19.90 0.31
C ASP A 91 3.72 18.83 0.73
N ASN A 92 3.69 17.66 0.13
CA ASN A 92 4.74 16.67 0.37
C ASN A 92 5.97 17.03 -0.46
N ASP A 93 7.05 17.41 0.23
CA ASP A 93 8.36 17.71 -0.35
C ASP A 93 9.02 16.50 -1.05
N TYR A 94 8.36 15.35 -1.07
CA TYR A 94 8.80 14.11 -1.71
C TYR A 94 7.72 13.61 -2.67
N ASP A 95 8.12 13.37 -3.92
CA ASP A 95 7.32 12.60 -4.86
C ASP A 95 7.35 11.13 -4.38
N TYR A 96 6.20 10.62 -3.94
CA TYR A 96 6.11 9.25 -3.44
C TYR A 96 6.55 8.23 -4.51
N GLY A 97 6.20 8.45 -5.76
CA GLY A 97 6.62 7.57 -6.86
C GLY A 97 8.13 7.54 -7.03
N GLU A 98 8.81 8.70 -6.94
CA GLU A 98 10.27 8.77 -6.98
C GLU A 98 10.91 8.07 -5.77
N TRP A 99 10.37 8.27 -4.57
CA TRP A 99 10.82 7.58 -3.37
C TRP A 99 10.66 6.05 -3.50
N TYR A 100 9.50 5.59 -3.96
CA TYR A 100 9.23 4.18 -4.16
C TYR A 100 10.21 3.56 -5.16
N GLU A 101 10.45 4.23 -6.31
CA GLU A 101 11.42 3.78 -7.31
C GLU A 101 12.86 3.69 -6.78
N MET A 102 13.23 4.54 -5.83
CA MET A 102 14.56 4.48 -5.19
C MET A 102 14.66 3.38 -4.14
N THR A 103 13.57 3.06 -3.46
CA THR A 103 13.58 2.15 -2.30
C THR A 103 13.16 0.73 -2.64
N ARG A 104 12.38 0.51 -3.71
CA ARG A 104 11.98 -0.83 -4.11
C ARG A 104 13.19 -1.68 -4.52
N PRO A 105 13.18 -3.00 -4.23
CA PRO A 105 14.22 -3.91 -4.67
C PRO A 105 14.45 -3.83 -6.19
N LYS A 106 15.72 -3.88 -6.61
CA LYS A 106 16.08 -3.94 -8.02
C LYS A 106 16.11 -5.39 -8.50
N GLU A 107 16.15 -5.61 -9.82
CA GLU A 107 16.06 -6.96 -10.39
C GLU A 107 17.16 -7.90 -9.88
N GLU A 108 18.37 -7.37 -9.61
CA GLU A 108 19.47 -8.17 -9.03
C GLU A 108 19.12 -8.65 -7.61
N GLU A 109 18.46 -7.82 -6.81
CA GLU A 109 18.00 -8.15 -5.46
C GLU A 109 16.84 -9.15 -5.51
N LEU A 110 15.86 -8.95 -6.41
CA LEU A 110 14.76 -9.89 -6.63
C LEU A 110 15.27 -11.26 -7.10
N ALA A 111 16.27 -11.28 -7.99
CA ALA A 111 16.92 -12.51 -8.42
C ALA A 111 17.61 -13.22 -7.24
N ALA A 112 18.32 -12.48 -6.39
CA ALA A 112 18.95 -13.03 -5.18
C ALA A 112 17.90 -13.57 -4.19
N GLN A 113 16.76 -12.90 -4.04
CA GLN A 113 15.65 -13.38 -3.20
C GLN A 113 15.11 -14.72 -3.69
N ARG A 114 14.95 -14.92 -5.02
CA ARG A 114 14.48 -16.19 -5.61
C ARG A 114 15.41 -17.37 -5.31
N GLU A 115 16.70 -17.11 -5.12
CA GLU A 115 17.73 -18.13 -4.79
C GLU A 115 17.95 -18.28 -3.27
N THR A 116 17.40 -17.37 -2.45
CA THR A 116 17.56 -17.42 -1.00
C THR A 116 16.87 -18.65 -0.42
N ARG A 117 17.52 -19.31 0.54
CA ARG A 117 16.96 -20.37 1.38
C ARG A 117 17.00 -19.93 2.82
N PHE A 118 15.84 -19.92 3.46
CA PHE A 118 15.73 -19.64 4.88
C PHE A 118 15.97 -20.90 5.71
N ALA A 119 16.43 -20.74 6.94
CA ALA A 119 16.56 -21.85 7.88
C ALA A 119 15.20 -22.47 8.22
N TYR A 120 14.16 -21.64 8.26
CA TYR A 120 12.75 -22.03 8.34
C TYR A 120 12.03 -21.43 7.13
N GLU A 121 11.41 -22.29 6.35
CA GLU A 121 10.62 -21.90 5.18
C GLU A 121 9.13 -22.09 5.49
N PRO A 122 8.44 -21.16 6.18
CA PRO A 122 7.04 -21.30 6.53
C PRO A 122 6.16 -21.40 5.29
N LEU A 123 5.14 -22.26 5.31
CA LEU A 123 4.07 -22.20 4.32
C LEU A 123 3.17 -20.99 4.64
N LEU A 124 3.04 -20.08 3.69
CA LEU A 124 2.20 -18.88 3.81
C LEU A 124 0.88 -19.11 3.08
N SER A 125 -0.25 -19.12 3.80
CA SER A 125 -1.58 -19.22 3.18
C SER A 125 -2.19 -17.85 2.97
N ILE A 126 -2.39 -17.46 1.71
CA ILE A 126 -3.04 -16.20 1.34
C ILE A 126 -4.55 -16.47 1.25
N VAL A 127 -5.32 -15.82 2.13
CA VAL A 127 -6.75 -16.02 2.32
C VAL A 127 -7.51 -14.86 1.70
N ILE A 128 -8.32 -15.14 0.68
CA ILE A 128 -8.98 -14.14 -0.15
C ILE A 128 -10.50 -14.39 -0.19
N PRO A 129 -11.32 -13.51 0.42
CA PRO A 129 -12.76 -13.52 0.23
C PRO A 129 -13.11 -12.82 -1.09
N ALA A 130 -13.70 -13.53 -2.05
CA ALA A 130 -14.10 -12.97 -3.33
C ALA A 130 -15.62 -12.77 -3.42
N TYR A 131 -16.06 -11.58 -3.84
CA TYR A 131 -17.47 -11.27 -4.05
C TYR A 131 -17.63 -10.28 -5.20
N ARG A 132 -18.27 -10.73 -6.30
CA ARG A 132 -18.51 -9.92 -7.51
C ARG A 132 -17.25 -9.25 -8.07
N THR A 133 -16.11 -9.92 -7.91
CA THR A 133 -14.80 -9.39 -8.31
C THR A 133 -14.72 -9.22 -9.82
N PRO A 134 -14.42 -8.02 -10.34
CA PRO A 134 -14.14 -7.82 -11.75
C PRO A 134 -12.93 -8.66 -12.20
N GLU A 135 -13.02 -9.25 -13.38
CA GLU A 135 -11.96 -10.14 -13.91
C GLU A 135 -10.58 -9.51 -13.92
N LYS A 136 -10.49 -8.21 -14.32
CA LYS A 136 -9.24 -7.45 -14.36
C LYS A 136 -8.52 -7.51 -13.02
N TYR A 137 -9.18 -7.09 -11.96
CA TYR A 137 -8.58 -6.99 -10.62
C TYR A 137 -8.23 -8.35 -10.03
N LEU A 138 -9.12 -9.35 -10.21
CA LEU A 138 -8.82 -10.70 -9.76
C LEU A 138 -7.56 -11.26 -10.43
N ARG A 139 -7.38 -11.02 -11.74
CA ARG A 139 -6.18 -11.45 -12.44
C ARG A 139 -4.94 -10.70 -11.98
N GLU A 140 -5.02 -9.39 -11.82
CA GLU A 140 -3.92 -8.57 -11.31
C GLU A 140 -3.48 -9.05 -9.92
N MET A 141 -4.42 -9.35 -9.02
CA MET A 141 -4.15 -9.95 -7.71
C MET A 141 -3.42 -11.29 -7.83
N LEU A 142 -3.99 -12.25 -8.57
CA LEU A 142 -3.43 -13.60 -8.71
C LEU A 142 -2.07 -13.59 -9.42
N ASP A 143 -1.88 -12.72 -10.41
CA ASP A 143 -0.59 -12.56 -11.10
C ASP A 143 0.47 -11.95 -10.18
N SER A 144 0.10 -11.00 -9.31
CA SER A 144 1.01 -10.44 -8.30
C SER A 144 1.51 -11.48 -7.30
N ILE A 145 0.66 -12.47 -6.97
CA ILE A 145 1.05 -13.60 -6.13
C ILE A 145 1.96 -14.57 -6.89
N LEU A 146 1.68 -14.85 -8.17
CA LEU A 146 2.55 -15.69 -9.00
C LEU A 146 3.95 -15.10 -9.17
N ALA A 147 4.07 -13.77 -9.17
CA ALA A 147 5.33 -13.04 -9.30
C ALA A 147 6.21 -13.10 -8.04
N GLN A 148 5.71 -13.56 -6.92
CA GLN A 148 6.43 -13.54 -5.64
C GLN A 148 7.78 -14.26 -5.70
N THR A 149 8.80 -13.62 -5.11
CA THR A 149 10.16 -14.17 -5.04
C THR A 149 10.26 -15.34 -4.05
N TYR A 150 9.49 -15.32 -2.96
CA TYR A 150 9.32 -16.45 -2.05
C TYR A 150 8.37 -17.47 -2.64
N ARG A 151 8.66 -18.77 -2.53
CA ARG A 151 7.97 -19.82 -3.29
C ARG A 151 7.03 -20.70 -2.46
N ASN A 152 7.20 -20.75 -1.13
CA ASN A 152 6.42 -21.64 -0.25
C ASN A 152 5.14 -20.95 0.24
N TRP A 153 4.17 -20.87 -0.65
CA TRP A 153 2.86 -20.26 -0.39
C TRP A 153 1.73 -21.06 -1.05
N GLU A 154 0.54 -20.85 -0.57
CA GLU A 154 -0.73 -21.28 -1.21
C GLU A 154 -1.74 -20.14 -1.20
N VAL A 155 -2.73 -20.23 -2.08
CA VAL A 155 -3.84 -19.26 -2.18
C VAL A 155 -5.15 -19.96 -1.95
N CYS A 156 -5.95 -19.44 -1.03
CA CYS A 156 -7.25 -19.95 -0.65
C CYS A 156 -8.33 -18.89 -0.97
N VAL A 157 -9.07 -19.07 -2.05
CA VAL A 157 -10.14 -18.13 -2.46
C VAL A 157 -11.50 -18.72 -2.08
N ALA A 158 -12.33 -17.93 -1.38
CA ALA A 158 -13.74 -18.28 -1.17
C ALA A 158 -14.63 -17.38 -2.03
N ASN A 159 -15.30 -17.96 -3.01
CA ASN A 159 -16.21 -17.24 -3.90
C ASN A 159 -17.62 -17.19 -3.30
N GLY A 160 -17.97 -16.07 -2.68
CA GLY A 160 -19.31 -15.79 -2.15
C GLY A 160 -20.25 -15.10 -3.14
N SER A 161 -19.91 -15.04 -4.43
CA SER A 161 -20.75 -14.41 -5.43
C SER A 161 -21.99 -15.26 -5.73
N PRO A 162 -23.16 -14.63 -5.99
CA PRO A 162 -24.35 -15.35 -6.39
C PRO A 162 -24.17 -16.16 -7.67
N LYS A 163 -24.94 -17.24 -7.83
CA LYS A 163 -24.93 -18.04 -9.06
C LYS A 163 -25.17 -17.14 -10.29
N GLY A 164 -24.30 -17.28 -11.29
CA GLY A 164 -24.30 -16.46 -12.50
C GLY A 164 -23.31 -15.30 -12.42
N GLU A 165 -23.33 -14.48 -11.38
CA GLU A 165 -22.34 -13.40 -11.17
C GLU A 165 -20.98 -13.95 -10.74
N GLY A 166 -20.93 -15.06 -10.02
CA GLY A 166 -19.71 -15.76 -9.64
C GLY A 166 -18.99 -16.48 -10.78
N ALA A 167 -19.62 -16.59 -11.95
CA ALA A 167 -19.05 -17.33 -13.09
C ALA A 167 -17.68 -16.78 -13.54
N ILE A 168 -17.44 -15.47 -13.38
CA ILE A 168 -16.15 -14.85 -13.70
C ILE A 168 -15.09 -15.35 -12.74
N VAL A 169 -15.34 -15.28 -11.43
CA VAL A 169 -14.40 -15.73 -10.40
C VAL A 169 -14.11 -17.23 -10.57
N SER A 170 -15.16 -18.07 -10.73
CA SER A 170 -15.02 -19.51 -10.93
C SER A 170 -14.20 -19.85 -12.19
N ARG A 171 -14.42 -19.14 -13.29
CA ARG A 171 -13.68 -19.33 -14.55
C ARG A 171 -12.21 -18.96 -14.39
N VAL A 172 -11.93 -17.79 -13.83
CA VAL A 172 -10.56 -17.32 -13.60
C VAL A 172 -9.85 -18.29 -12.66
N MET A 173 -10.46 -18.65 -11.53
CA MET A 173 -9.87 -19.60 -10.59
C MET A 173 -9.60 -20.97 -11.23
N ALA A 174 -10.50 -21.47 -12.08
CA ALA A 174 -10.28 -22.72 -12.82
C ALA A 174 -9.08 -22.64 -13.78
N GLU A 175 -8.74 -21.49 -14.29
CA GLU A 175 -7.53 -21.29 -15.11
C GLU A 175 -6.27 -21.35 -14.24
N TYR A 176 -6.26 -20.65 -13.08
CA TYR A 176 -5.10 -20.59 -12.19
C TYR A 176 -4.86 -21.93 -11.49
N THR A 177 -5.88 -22.63 -11.01
CA THR A 177 -5.76 -23.96 -10.40
C THR A 177 -5.22 -25.02 -11.36
N ARG A 178 -5.46 -24.85 -12.67
CA ARG A 178 -4.87 -25.74 -13.70
C ARG A 178 -3.42 -25.41 -13.98
N LYS A 179 -3.01 -24.16 -13.84
CA LYS A 179 -1.64 -23.70 -14.06
C LYS A 179 -0.73 -24.02 -12.89
N ASP A 180 -1.26 -23.90 -11.66
CA ASP A 180 -0.49 -24.05 -10.44
C ASP A 180 -1.36 -24.66 -9.33
N SER A 181 -0.91 -25.76 -8.79
CA SER A 181 -1.63 -26.53 -7.76
C SER A 181 -1.70 -25.84 -6.39
N ARG A 182 -0.99 -24.73 -6.21
CA ARG A 182 -1.04 -23.92 -4.99
C ARG A 182 -2.30 -23.06 -4.88
N PHE A 183 -3.08 -22.92 -5.96
CA PHE A 183 -4.34 -22.20 -5.94
C PHE A 183 -5.51 -23.11 -5.58
N HIS A 184 -6.30 -22.70 -4.62
CA HIS A 184 -7.48 -23.41 -4.13
C HIS A 184 -8.69 -22.49 -4.18
N VAL A 185 -9.87 -23.01 -4.51
CA VAL A 185 -11.12 -22.25 -4.52
C VAL A 185 -12.25 -23.04 -3.87
N SER A 186 -13.06 -22.33 -3.07
CA SER A 186 -14.32 -22.84 -2.52
C SER A 186 -15.47 -22.01 -3.06
N GLU A 187 -16.46 -22.67 -3.67
CA GLU A 187 -17.68 -22.03 -4.16
C GLU A 187 -18.75 -22.09 -3.05
N LEU A 188 -19.14 -20.93 -2.53
CA LEU A 188 -20.06 -20.86 -1.38
C LEU A 188 -21.53 -20.88 -1.80
N GLY A 189 -21.83 -20.41 -3.00
CA GLY A 189 -23.20 -20.32 -3.52
C GLY A 189 -23.97 -19.10 -3.01
N ASP A 190 -23.68 -18.62 -1.82
CA ASP A 190 -24.25 -17.42 -1.18
C ASP A 190 -23.17 -16.56 -0.55
N ASN A 191 -23.47 -15.25 -0.40
CA ASN A 191 -22.57 -14.35 0.31
C ASN A 191 -22.76 -14.45 1.83
N LEU A 192 -21.73 -14.93 2.51
CA LEU A 192 -21.72 -15.02 3.98
C LEU A 192 -21.21 -13.73 4.66
N GLY A 193 -21.05 -12.65 3.89
CA GLY A 193 -20.38 -11.42 4.33
C GLY A 193 -18.86 -11.57 4.37
N ILE A 194 -18.17 -10.48 4.61
CA ILE A 194 -16.69 -10.47 4.58
C ILE A 194 -16.11 -11.52 5.54
N SER A 195 -16.53 -11.51 6.79
CA SER A 195 -16.03 -12.45 7.81
C SER A 195 -16.37 -13.91 7.48
N GLY A 196 -17.59 -14.18 6.99
CA GLY A 196 -18.03 -15.53 6.61
C GLY A 196 -17.25 -16.08 5.42
N ASN A 197 -17.05 -15.29 4.40
CA ASN A 197 -16.26 -15.65 3.22
C ASN A 197 -14.78 -15.85 3.59
N THR A 198 -14.21 -14.94 4.40
CA THR A 198 -12.83 -15.07 4.91
C THR A 198 -12.67 -16.37 5.71
N ASN A 199 -13.61 -16.68 6.61
CA ASN A 199 -13.58 -17.92 7.38
C ASN A 199 -13.71 -19.16 6.49
N ALA A 200 -14.43 -19.07 5.38
CA ALA A 200 -14.53 -20.15 4.42
C ALA A 200 -13.19 -20.39 3.68
N ALA A 201 -12.52 -19.32 3.28
CA ALA A 201 -11.18 -19.40 2.69
C ALA A 201 -10.15 -19.93 3.71
N LEU A 202 -10.20 -19.45 4.96
CA LEU A 202 -9.33 -19.88 6.05
C LEU A 202 -9.42 -21.37 6.33
N ARG A 203 -10.60 -21.99 6.19
CA ARG A 203 -10.76 -23.43 6.38
C ARG A 203 -10.00 -24.30 5.37
N MET A 204 -9.59 -23.74 4.24
CA MET A 204 -8.75 -24.42 3.24
C MET A 204 -7.26 -24.29 3.53
N ALA A 205 -6.88 -23.25 4.29
CA ALA A 205 -5.49 -22.92 4.58
C ALA A 205 -4.78 -24.02 5.37
N LYS A 206 -3.55 -24.31 4.98
CA LYS A 206 -2.66 -25.33 5.60
C LYS A 206 -1.34 -24.73 6.06
N GLY A 207 -1.15 -23.42 5.82
CA GLY A 207 0.10 -22.71 6.11
C GLY A 207 0.33 -22.52 7.60
N ASP A 208 1.59 -22.31 7.93
CA ASP A 208 2.05 -21.97 9.27
C ASP A 208 1.62 -20.55 9.65
N PHE A 209 1.51 -19.66 8.64
CA PHE A 209 1.05 -18.29 8.77
C PHE A 209 -0.05 -17.97 7.76
N ILE A 210 -0.97 -17.10 8.17
CA ILE A 210 -2.11 -16.66 7.36
C ILE A 210 -1.89 -15.23 6.94
N ILE A 211 -2.04 -14.94 5.64
CA ILE A 211 -2.04 -13.59 5.08
C ILE A 211 -3.46 -13.28 4.64
N LEU A 212 -4.03 -12.23 5.20
CA LEU A 212 -5.33 -11.72 4.78
C LEU A 212 -5.11 -10.75 3.62
N ALA A 213 -5.81 -10.94 2.52
CA ALA A 213 -5.72 -10.09 1.35
C ALA A 213 -7.10 -9.88 0.71
N ASP A 214 -7.34 -8.70 0.18
CA ASP A 214 -8.56 -8.41 -0.56
C ASP A 214 -8.44 -8.85 -2.03
N HIS A 215 -9.57 -9.14 -2.65
CA HIS A 215 -9.64 -9.76 -3.98
C HIS A 215 -9.31 -8.83 -5.16
N ASP A 216 -9.12 -7.55 -4.90
CA ASP A 216 -8.87 -6.47 -5.86
C ASP A 216 -7.58 -5.68 -5.57
N ASP A 217 -6.81 -6.10 -4.55
CA ASP A 217 -5.51 -5.56 -4.22
C ASP A 217 -4.37 -6.31 -4.95
N THR A 218 -3.18 -5.74 -4.94
CA THR A 218 -1.96 -6.37 -5.44
C THR A 218 -0.86 -6.29 -4.38
N ILE A 219 0.08 -7.24 -4.42
CA ILE A 219 1.24 -7.26 -3.53
C ILE A 219 2.54 -7.20 -4.34
N PRO A 220 3.55 -6.41 -3.93
CA PRO A 220 4.82 -6.34 -4.65
C PRO A 220 5.56 -7.69 -4.62
N GLU A 221 6.39 -7.96 -5.62
CA GLU A 221 7.07 -9.26 -5.84
C GLU A 221 7.88 -9.76 -4.63
N HIS A 222 8.37 -8.87 -3.80
CA HIS A 222 9.18 -9.17 -2.62
C HIS A 222 8.37 -9.32 -1.33
N ALA A 223 7.04 -9.13 -1.35
CA ALA A 223 6.24 -9.07 -0.12
C ALA A 223 6.35 -10.35 0.71
N LEU A 224 6.14 -11.52 0.10
CA LEU A 224 6.21 -12.79 0.82
C LEU A 224 7.63 -13.15 1.27
N TYR A 225 8.64 -12.68 0.55
CA TYR A 225 10.03 -12.82 0.97
C TYR A 225 10.31 -12.02 2.25
N GLU A 226 9.86 -10.78 2.33
CA GLU A 226 10.04 -9.97 3.54
C GLU A 226 9.27 -10.54 4.73
N VAL A 227 8.08 -11.11 4.51
CA VAL A 227 7.34 -11.85 5.54
C VAL A 227 8.16 -13.04 6.05
N ALA A 228 8.65 -13.90 5.16
CA ALA A 228 9.45 -15.08 5.54
C ALA A 228 10.76 -14.68 6.23
N LYS A 229 11.42 -13.61 5.77
CA LYS A 229 12.62 -13.03 6.39
C LYS A 229 12.34 -12.50 7.80
N THR A 230 11.21 -11.80 7.98
CA THR A 230 10.79 -11.29 9.29
C THR A 230 10.54 -12.42 10.27
N ILE A 231 9.83 -13.48 9.85
CA ILE A 231 9.60 -14.68 10.67
C ILE A 231 10.91 -15.33 11.11
N ASN A 232 11.90 -15.42 10.20
CA ASN A 232 13.21 -15.98 10.54
C ASN A 232 14.04 -15.08 11.45
N GLY A 233 13.88 -13.76 11.35
CA GLY A 233 14.54 -12.78 12.21
C GLY A 233 13.89 -12.64 13.60
N HIS A 234 12.60 -12.95 13.70
CA HIS A 234 11.77 -12.82 14.90
C HIS A 234 10.92 -14.07 15.10
N PRO A 235 11.53 -15.18 15.60
CA PRO A 235 10.82 -16.47 15.73
C PRO A 235 9.65 -16.46 16.72
N ASP A 236 9.53 -15.44 17.53
CA ASP A 236 8.48 -15.19 18.52
C ASP A 236 7.37 -14.24 18.03
N CYS A 237 7.42 -13.83 16.75
CA CYS A 237 6.37 -12.97 16.22
C CYS A 237 5.09 -13.75 15.91
N ASP A 238 3.96 -13.23 16.40
CA ASP A 238 2.63 -13.77 16.15
C ASP A 238 1.86 -12.99 15.06
N VAL A 239 2.18 -11.69 14.91
CA VAL A 239 1.49 -10.79 13.98
C VAL A 239 2.51 -9.94 13.23
N ILE A 240 2.36 -9.88 11.91
CA ILE A 240 3.12 -9.01 11.02
C ILE A 240 2.12 -8.12 10.28
N TYR A 241 2.41 -6.84 10.18
CA TYR A 241 1.67 -5.90 9.35
C TYR A 241 2.63 -5.06 8.51
N SER A 242 2.17 -4.57 7.40
CA SER A 242 2.95 -3.76 6.46
C SER A 242 2.31 -2.40 6.26
N ASP A 243 3.10 -1.45 5.77
CA ASP A 243 2.58 -0.25 5.13
C ASP A 243 1.78 -0.61 3.88
N GLU A 244 0.99 0.35 3.41
CA GLU A 244 0.17 0.21 2.21
C GLU A 244 0.16 1.51 1.41
N ASP A 245 -0.16 1.42 0.15
CA ASP A 245 -0.38 2.55 -0.74
C ASP A 245 -1.58 2.28 -1.66
N LYS A 246 -1.90 3.22 -2.53
CA LYS A 246 -2.98 3.06 -3.50
C LYS A 246 -2.42 3.02 -4.91
N LEU A 247 -2.95 2.10 -5.70
CA LEU A 247 -2.68 1.98 -7.12
C LEU A 247 -3.75 2.72 -7.92
N ASP A 248 -3.35 3.55 -8.89
CA ASP A 248 -4.29 4.18 -9.81
C ASP A 248 -5.04 3.12 -10.63
N MET A 249 -6.34 3.31 -10.82
CA MET A 249 -7.21 2.39 -11.57
C MET A 249 -6.76 2.14 -13.01
N ASP A 250 -6.02 3.09 -13.60
CA ASP A 250 -5.42 2.96 -14.93
C ASP A 250 -4.07 2.23 -14.91
N GLY A 251 -3.64 1.75 -13.73
CA GLY A 251 -2.55 0.78 -13.56
C GLY A 251 -1.15 1.36 -13.61
N GLY A 252 -0.98 2.65 -13.28
CA GLY A 252 0.34 3.25 -13.50
C GLY A 252 1.02 3.83 -12.28
N ALA A 253 0.33 4.61 -11.45
CA ALA A 253 0.97 5.38 -10.40
C ALA A 253 0.56 4.90 -9.01
N LEU A 254 1.55 4.73 -8.14
CA LEU A 254 1.34 4.55 -6.71
C LEU A 254 1.17 5.92 -6.05
N PHE A 255 0.22 6.04 -5.13
CA PHE A 255 -0.09 7.31 -4.46
C PHE A 255 -0.69 7.06 -3.07
N ASP A 256 -0.78 8.12 -2.27
CA ASP A 256 -1.41 8.14 -0.95
C ASP A 256 -0.90 7.03 -0.01
N PRO A 257 0.45 6.95 0.23
CA PRO A 257 1.03 5.93 1.09
C PRO A 257 0.54 6.08 2.53
N HIS A 258 0.21 4.96 3.15
CA HIS A 258 -0.10 4.87 4.56
C HIS A 258 1.05 4.16 5.30
N PHE A 259 1.96 4.95 5.84
CA PHE A 259 3.02 4.45 6.72
C PHE A 259 2.46 4.21 8.12
N LYS A 260 2.36 2.94 8.50
CA LYS A 260 1.80 2.57 9.80
C LYS A 260 2.82 2.82 10.91
N PRO A 261 2.39 3.33 12.08
CA PRO A 261 3.28 3.46 13.25
C PRO A 261 3.68 2.10 13.81
N ASP A 262 4.59 2.09 14.77
CA ASP A 262 4.87 0.92 15.59
C ASP A 262 3.57 0.38 16.22
N PHE A 263 3.58 -0.92 16.56
CA PHE A 263 2.41 -1.60 17.12
C PHE A 263 1.81 -0.81 18.32
N ASN A 264 0.57 -0.42 18.16
CA ASN A 264 -0.17 0.33 19.16
C ASN A 264 -1.46 -0.43 19.53
N PRO A 265 -1.49 -1.08 20.71
CA PRO A 265 -2.66 -1.85 21.15
C PRO A 265 -3.91 -0.97 21.35
N ASP A 266 -3.77 0.34 21.62
CA ASP A 266 -4.89 1.25 21.79
C ASP A 266 -5.67 1.50 20.48
N LEU A 267 -5.08 1.22 19.32
CA LEU A 267 -5.75 1.27 18.03
C LEU A 267 -6.60 0.03 17.71
N LEU A 268 -6.48 -1.03 18.52
CA LEU A 268 -7.21 -2.28 18.36
C LEU A 268 -8.45 -2.38 19.23
N THR A 269 -8.70 -1.39 20.09
CA THR A 269 -9.87 -1.30 20.99
C THR A 269 -10.90 -0.32 20.48
#